data_214073f2cb39c92e0a84006f3c4f00c6
#
_entry.id   214073f2cb39c92e0a84006f3c4f00c6
#
_cell.length_a   1.000
_cell.length_b   1.000
_cell.length_c   1.000
_cell.angle_alpha   90.00
_cell.angle_beta   90.00
_cell.angle_gamma   90.00
#
_symmetry.space_group_name_H-M   'P 1'
#
loop_
_entity.id
_entity.type
_entity.pdbx_description
1 polymer ?
#
loop_
_entity_poly.entity_id
_entity_poly.type
_entity_poly.pdbx_seq_one_letter_code
_entity_poly.pdbx_strand_id
1 'polypeptide(L)'
;MNIAFLAHDKKKELMVQFCTAYKSVLSKHNLFATATTGRLIADHTGLPISLLLSHKQGGHQQINARIAYNEIDLVLMFTDPNTTDAWDDSQMVETIRHCDKHNVPVGTNLASAEMLIMGLQRGDLDWRELLHNKPRF
;
A
#
# COMPACT_ATOMS: atom_id res chain seq x y z
N MET A 1 2.17 -11.58 -4.49
CA MET A 1 2.82 -10.41 -3.82
C MET A 1 1.86 -9.78 -2.83
N ASN A 2 2.38 -9.10 -1.82
CA ASN A 2 1.61 -8.44 -0.78
C ASN A 2 1.66 -6.93 -1.02
N ILE A 3 0.50 -6.32 -1.21
CA ILE A 3 0.37 -4.91 -1.58
C ILE A 3 -0.39 -4.17 -0.48
N ALA A 4 0.16 -3.06 0.00
CA ALA A 4 -0.49 -2.21 1.00
C ALA A 4 -0.97 -0.90 0.37
N PHE A 5 -2.19 -0.50 0.75
CA PHE A 5 -2.81 0.73 0.28
C PHE A 5 -3.01 1.70 1.44
N LEU A 6 -2.61 2.94 1.22
CA LEU A 6 -2.77 4.06 2.14
C LEU A 6 -3.23 5.28 1.34
N ALA A 7 -4.05 6.12 1.93
CA ALA A 7 -4.47 7.36 1.27
C ALA A 7 -4.86 8.41 2.29
N HIS A 8 -4.43 9.65 2.08
CA HIS A 8 -5.02 10.81 2.75
C HIS A 8 -6.51 10.89 2.40
N ASP A 9 -7.32 11.50 3.28
CA ASP A 9 -8.78 11.52 3.10
C ASP A 9 -9.21 12.04 1.74
N LYS A 10 -8.59 13.12 1.27
CA LYS A 10 -8.91 13.72 -0.03
C LYS A 10 -8.48 12.86 -1.22
N LYS A 11 -7.70 11.81 -1.00
CA LYS A 11 -7.20 10.92 -2.04
C LYS A 11 -7.85 9.53 -2.01
N LYS A 12 -8.75 9.27 -1.08
CA LYS A 12 -9.40 7.96 -0.95
C LYS A 12 -10.25 7.61 -2.17
N GLU A 13 -10.97 8.58 -2.72
CA GLU A 13 -11.75 8.36 -3.93
C GLU A 13 -10.87 8.00 -5.13
N LEU A 14 -9.74 8.70 -5.28
CA LEU A 14 -8.77 8.38 -6.34
C LEU A 14 -8.20 6.98 -6.16
N MET A 15 -7.93 6.56 -4.92
CA MET A 15 -7.46 5.21 -4.63
C MET A 15 -8.50 4.17 -5.04
N VAL A 16 -9.78 4.41 -4.76
CA VAL A 16 -10.86 3.52 -5.18
C VAL A 16 -10.93 3.42 -6.71
N GLN A 17 -10.82 4.55 -7.40
CA GLN A 17 -10.81 4.59 -8.87
C GLN A 17 -9.62 3.79 -9.44
N PHE A 18 -8.45 3.96 -8.85
CA PHE A 18 -7.26 3.20 -9.24
C PHE A 18 -7.46 1.70 -9.06
N CYS A 19 -7.95 1.27 -7.90
CA CYS A 19 -8.19 -0.13 -7.61
C CYS A 19 -9.28 -0.72 -8.53
N THR A 20 -10.27 0.07 -8.92
CA THR A 20 -11.28 -0.33 -9.88
C THR A 20 -10.67 -0.57 -11.26
N ALA A 21 -9.84 0.36 -11.71
CA ALA A 21 -9.18 0.27 -13.02
C ALA A 21 -8.24 -0.93 -13.12
N TYR A 22 -7.54 -1.26 -12.03
CA TYR A 22 -6.55 -2.33 -12.01
C TYR A 22 -7.02 -3.58 -11.25
N LYS A 23 -8.32 -3.74 -11.11
CA LYS A 23 -8.91 -4.85 -10.36
C LYS A 23 -8.41 -6.22 -10.82
N SER A 24 -8.30 -6.45 -12.11
CA SER A 24 -7.88 -7.75 -12.64
C SER A 24 -6.44 -8.10 -12.24
N VAL A 25 -5.55 -7.12 -12.22
CA VAL A 25 -4.18 -7.30 -11.75
C VAL A 25 -4.16 -7.54 -10.25
N LEU A 26 -4.84 -6.66 -9.50
CA LEU A 26 -4.85 -6.70 -8.03
C LEU A 26 -5.47 -7.98 -7.47
N SER A 27 -6.44 -8.55 -8.16
CA SER A 27 -7.12 -9.79 -7.71
C SER A 27 -6.18 -10.99 -7.59
N LYS A 28 -5.01 -10.93 -8.19
CA LYS A 28 -4.01 -12.00 -8.15
C LYS A 28 -3.05 -11.89 -6.96
N HIS A 29 -3.23 -10.87 -6.12
CA HIS A 29 -2.31 -10.57 -5.04
C HIS A 29 -3.03 -10.46 -3.69
N ASN A 30 -2.26 -10.48 -2.61
CA ASN A 30 -2.78 -10.26 -1.27
C ASN A 30 -2.79 -8.76 -0.98
N LEU A 31 -3.94 -8.24 -0.58
CA LEU A 31 -4.15 -6.80 -0.45
C LEU A 31 -4.40 -6.43 1.01
N PHE A 32 -3.71 -5.40 1.48
CA PHE A 32 -3.79 -4.88 2.85
C PHE A 32 -4.06 -3.39 2.80
N ALA A 33 -4.87 -2.90 3.71
CA ALA A 33 -5.12 -1.45 3.82
C ALA A 33 -5.54 -1.09 5.23
N THR A 34 -5.31 0.16 5.62
CA THR A 34 -5.92 0.71 6.83
C THR A 34 -7.44 0.70 6.70
N ALA A 35 -8.14 0.64 7.85
CA ALA A 35 -9.56 0.26 7.88
C ALA A 35 -10.45 1.06 6.95
N THR A 36 -10.43 2.41 7.02
CA THR A 36 -11.32 3.24 6.21
C THR A 36 -11.04 3.09 4.72
N THR A 37 -9.78 3.18 4.33
CA THR A 37 -9.36 3.01 2.93
C THR A 37 -9.72 1.62 2.42
N GLY A 38 -9.44 0.59 3.21
CA GLY A 38 -9.71 -0.79 2.83
C GLY A 38 -11.18 -1.09 2.64
N ARG A 39 -12.05 -0.56 3.52
CA ARG A 39 -13.50 -0.73 3.37
C ARG A 39 -14.03 -0.07 2.11
N LEU A 40 -13.55 1.14 1.80
CA LEU A 40 -13.95 1.83 0.57
C LEU A 40 -13.56 1.04 -0.67
N ILE A 41 -12.33 0.52 -0.71
CA ILE A 41 -11.87 -0.30 -1.84
C ILE A 41 -12.73 -1.57 -1.95
N ALA A 42 -12.89 -2.29 -0.85
CA ALA A 42 -13.65 -3.55 -0.85
C ALA A 42 -15.10 -3.34 -1.27
N ASP A 43 -15.76 -2.30 -0.75
CA ASP A 43 -17.16 -2.02 -1.03
C ASP A 43 -17.40 -1.65 -2.51
N HIS A 44 -16.47 -0.93 -3.13
CA HIS A 44 -16.63 -0.46 -4.50
C HIS A 44 -16.11 -1.44 -5.55
N THR A 45 -15.14 -2.28 -5.21
CA THR A 45 -14.48 -3.16 -6.18
C THR A 45 -14.81 -4.63 -5.99
N GLY A 46 -15.22 -5.03 -4.79
CA GLY A 46 -15.38 -6.44 -4.44
C GLY A 46 -14.06 -7.17 -4.19
N LEU A 47 -12.91 -6.47 -4.24
CA LEU A 47 -11.63 -7.09 -3.94
C LEU A 47 -11.56 -7.50 -2.46
N PRO A 48 -11.03 -8.69 -2.15
CA PRO A 48 -10.80 -9.08 -0.76
C PRO A 48 -9.61 -8.31 -0.20
N ILE A 49 -9.87 -7.44 0.78
CA ILE A 49 -8.86 -6.62 1.43
C ILE A 49 -8.71 -7.07 2.87
N SER A 50 -7.48 -7.36 3.29
CA SER A 50 -7.16 -7.57 4.71
C SER A 50 -7.09 -6.21 5.39
N LEU A 51 -8.10 -5.94 6.23
CA LEU A 51 -8.21 -4.66 6.93
C LEU A 51 -7.28 -4.63 8.14
N LEU A 52 -6.48 -3.58 8.21
CA LEU A 52 -5.68 -3.25 9.38
C LEU A 52 -6.42 -2.23 10.24
N LEU A 53 -5.84 -1.80 11.35
CA LEU A 53 -6.42 -0.75 12.18
C LEU A 53 -6.51 0.56 11.38
N SER A 54 -7.38 1.46 11.82
CA SER A 54 -7.43 2.80 11.25
C SER A 54 -6.09 3.53 11.50
N HIS A 55 -5.79 4.53 10.69
CA HIS A 55 -4.54 5.27 10.83
C HIS A 55 -4.36 5.88 12.24
N LYS A 56 -5.45 6.34 12.87
CA LYS A 56 -5.42 6.89 14.23
C LYS A 56 -5.25 5.84 15.32
N GLN A 57 -5.50 4.57 15.01
CA GLN A 57 -5.44 3.47 15.97
C GLN A 57 -4.21 2.58 15.79
N GLY A 58 -3.27 2.97 14.96
CA GLY A 58 -2.04 2.22 14.75
C GLY A 58 -1.92 1.51 13.41
N GLY A 59 -2.78 1.84 12.43
CA GLY A 59 -2.74 1.20 11.10
C GLY A 59 -1.42 1.38 10.38
N HIS A 60 -0.83 2.58 10.43
CA HIS A 60 0.48 2.85 9.83
C HIS A 60 1.58 2.01 10.48
N GLN A 61 1.55 1.89 11.81
CA GLN A 61 2.52 1.09 12.55
C GLN A 61 2.43 -0.39 12.18
N GLN A 62 1.22 -0.89 11.94
CA GLN A 62 1.04 -2.28 11.48
C GLN A 62 1.65 -2.48 10.09
N ILE A 63 1.45 -1.54 9.17
CA ILE A 63 2.07 -1.60 7.84
C ILE A 63 3.59 -1.51 7.95
N ASN A 64 4.09 -0.60 8.75
CA ASN A 64 5.55 -0.42 8.95
C ASN A 64 6.19 -1.70 9.51
N ALA A 65 5.54 -2.36 10.46
CA ALA A 65 6.03 -3.63 10.99
C ALA A 65 6.07 -4.73 9.91
N ARG A 66 5.06 -4.82 9.07
CA ARG A 66 5.01 -5.79 7.98
C ARG A 66 6.09 -5.52 6.92
N ILE A 67 6.36 -4.25 6.64
CA ILE A 67 7.46 -3.87 5.75
C ILE A 67 8.79 -4.35 6.33
N ALA A 68 9.01 -4.12 7.62
CA ALA A 68 10.25 -4.52 8.30
C ALA A 68 10.46 -6.05 8.33
N TYR A 69 9.38 -6.81 8.28
CA TYR A 69 9.44 -8.28 8.26
C TYR A 69 9.36 -8.88 6.85
N ASN A 70 9.53 -8.08 5.81
CA ASN A 70 9.45 -8.51 4.41
C ASN A 70 8.09 -9.13 4.05
N GLU A 71 7.03 -8.66 4.67
CA GLU A 71 5.67 -9.12 4.43
C GLU A 71 4.88 -8.21 3.47
N ILE A 72 5.45 -7.08 3.06
CA ILE A 72 4.87 -6.17 2.07
C ILE A 72 5.88 -5.99 0.93
N ASP A 73 5.41 -6.13 -0.30
CA ASP A 73 6.23 -6.07 -1.50
C ASP A 73 6.05 -4.77 -2.30
N LEU A 74 4.95 -4.08 -2.07
CA LEU A 74 4.61 -2.84 -2.79
C LEU A 74 3.70 -2.01 -1.92
N VAL A 75 3.98 -0.72 -1.82
CA VAL A 75 3.13 0.24 -1.10
C VAL A 75 2.63 1.29 -2.09
N LEU A 76 1.31 1.42 -2.16
CA LEU A 76 0.63 2.46 -2.93
C LEU A 76 -0.06 3.38 -1.94
N MET A 77 0.48 4.60 -1.78
CA MET A 77 -0.03 5.57 -0.82
C MET A 77 -0.26 6.90 -1.53
N PHE A 78 -1.52 7.29 -1.67
CA PHE A 78 -1.86 8.53 -2.34
C PHE A 78 -1.86 9.67 -1.33
N THR A 79 -0.87 10.55 -1.47
CA THR A 79 -0.68 11.69 -0.56
C THR A 79 -1.34 12.95 -1.11
N ASP A 80 -1.86 13.76 -0.20
CA ASP A 80 -2.39 15.08 -0.51
C ASP A 80 -1.28 16.11 -0.20
N PRO A 81 -0.70 16.76 -1.22
CA PRO A 81 0.38 17.73 -1.00
C PRO A 81 -0.10 18.99 -0.27
N ASN A 82 -1.40 19.18 -0.20
CA ASN A 82 -2.00 20.34 0.47
C ASN A 82 -2.59 20.01 1.85
N THR A 83 -2.25 18.83 2.40
CA THR A 83 -2.77 18.45 3.71
C THR A 83 -2.34 19.41 4.79
N THR A 84 -3.27 19.72 5.71
CA THR A 84 -2.99 20.51 6.92
C THR A 84 -2.87 19.61 8.16
N ASP A 85 -3.08 18.31 8.02
CA ASP A 85 -2.94 17.34 9.10
C ASP A 85 -1.48 16.91 9.22
N ALA A 86 -0.73 17.61 10.08
CA ALA A 86 0.69 17.38 10.27
C ALA A 86 0.98 15.96 10.81
N TRP A 87 0.10 15.42 11.66
CA TRP A 87 0.28 14.09 12.22
C TRP A 87 0.13 13.02 11.14
N ASP A 88 -0.94 13.11 10.35
CA ASP A 88 -1.20 12.15 9.28
C ASP A 88 -0.08 12.19 8.23
N ASP A 89 0.38 13.40 7.88
CA ASP A 89 1.49 13.57 6.96
C ASP A 89 2.78 12.94 7.52
N SER A 90 3.06 13.11 8.80
CA SER A 90 4.24 12.51 9.44
C SER A 90 4.19 10.98 9.42
N GLN A 91 3.00 10.37 9.55
CA GLN A 91 2.84 8.93 9.44
C GLN A 91 3.15 8.42 8.02
N MET A 92 2.72 9.16 7.00
CA MET A 92 3.06 8.85 5.60
C MET A 92 4.57 8.90 5.37
N VAL A 93 5.23 9.94 5.86
CA VAL A 93 6.70 10.08 5.76
C VAL A 93 7.41 8.92 6.43
N GLU A 94 6.96 8.51 7.61
CA GLU A 94 7.55 7.39 8.33
C GLU A 94 7.42 6.08 7.54
N THR A 95 6.29 5.85 6.92
CA THR A 95 6.08 4.66 6.08
C THR A 95 7.03 4.67 4.87
N ILE A 96 7.23 5.82 4.24
CA ILE A 96 8.21 5.95 3.14
C ILE A 96 9.61 5.57 3.62
N ARG A 97 10.02 6.02 4.82
CA ARG A 97 11.33 5.68 5.38
C ARG A 97 11.49 4.19 5.60
N HIS A 98 10.45 3.50 6.08
CA HIS A 98 10.47 2.05 6.20
C HIS A 98 10.61 1.36 4.83
N CYS A 99 9.91 1.86 3.81
CA CYS A 99 10.04 1.35 2.45
C CYS A 99 11.48 1.51 1.94
N ASP A 100 12.06 2.68 2.13
CA ASP A 100 13.44 2.97 1.68
C ASP A 100 14.44 2.07 2.40
N LYS A 101 14.26 1.86 3.70
CA LYS A 101 15.15 1.02 4.50
C LYS A 101 15.12 -0.45 4.06
N HIS A 102 13.97 -0.93 3.59
CA HIS A 102 13.76 -2.35 3.26
C HIS A 102 13.60 -2.61 1.76
N ASN A 103 13.91 -1.62 0.91
CA ASN A 103 13.82 -1.73 -0.55
C ASN A 103 12.42 -2.15 -1.03
N VAL A 104 11.38 -1.61 -0.42
CA VAL A 104 10.00 -1.79 -0.87
C VAL A 104 9.63 -0.63 -1.79
N PRO A 105 9.22 -0.88 -3.03
CA PRO A 105 8.78 0.21 -3.90
C PRO A 105 7.54 0.88 -3.34
N VAL A 106 7.51 2.21 -3.40
CA VAL A 106 6.40 3.01 -2.92
C VAL A 106 6.02 4.07 -3.95
N GLY A 107 4.74 4.12 -4.30
CA GLY A 107 4.19 5.16 -5.16
C GLY A 107 3.30 6.09 -4.35
N THR A 108 3.54 7.40 -4.44
CA THR A 108 2.80 8.39 -3.65
C THR A 108 1.80 9.20 -4.47
N ASN A 109 1.67 8.91 -5.74
CA ASN A 109 0.74 9.57 -6.64
C ASN A 109 0.29 8.59 -7.73
N LEU A 110 -0.74 8.98 -8.48
CA LEU A 110 -1.34 8.12 -9.49
C LEU A 110 -0.35 7.66 -10.56
N ALA A 111 0.46 8.57 -11.08
CA ALA A 111 1.40 8.24 -12.16
C ALA A 111 2.42 7.20 -11.72
N SER A 112 2.99 7.38 -10.53
CA SER A 112 3.93 6.39 -9.95
C SER A 112 3.25 5.05 -9.70
N ALA A 113 2.03 5.08 -9.17
CA ALA A 113 1.25 3.85 -8.91
C ALA A 113 0.99 3.07 -10.20
N GLU A 114 0.65 3.76 -11.29
CA GLU A 114 0.41 3.09 -12.58
C GLU A 114 1.69 2.43 -13.11
N MET A 115 2.82 3.11 -13.02
CA MET A 115 4.10 2.51 -13.43
C MET A 115 4.45 1.29 -12.57
N LEU A 116 4.24 1.37 -11.27
CA LEU A 116 4.54 0.27 -10.36
C LEU A 116 3.62 -0.93 -10.58
N ILE A 117 2.33 -0.71 -10.80
CA ILE A 117 1.40 -1.81 -11.05
C ILE A 117 1.69 -2.49 -12.39
N MET A 118 2.12 -1.75 -13.39
CA MET A 118 2.56 -2.33 -14.67
C MET A 118 3.84 -3.13 -14.50
N GLY A 119 4.79 -2.65 -13.69
CA GLY A 119 5.98 -3.39 -13.32
C GLY A 119 5.66 -4.70 -12.61
N LEU A 120 4.73 -4.66 -11.67
CA LEU A 120 4.24 -5.85 -10.97
C LEU A 120 3.69 -6.87 -11.97
N GLN A 121 2.88 -6.44 -12.92
CA GLN A 121 2.27 -7.30 -13.93
C GLN A 121 3.33 -7.94 -14.84
N ARG A 122 4.41 -7.23 -15.16
CA ARG A 122 5.52 -7.77 -15.96
C ARG A 122 6.42 -8.74 -15.19
N GLY A 123 6.26 -8.84 -13.88
CA GLY A 123 7.13 -9.68 -13.04
C GLY A 123 8.39 -8.98 -12.53
N ASP A 124 8.46 -7.65 -12.61
CA ASP A 124 9.64 -6.88 -12.18
C ASP A 124 9.95 -7.05 -10.68
N LEU A 125 8.98 -7.48 -9.87
CA LEU A 125 9.14 -7.71 -8.44
C LEU A 125 9.23 -9.18 -8.05
N ASP A 126 9.25 -10.10 -9.01
CA ASP A 126 9.20 -11.54 -8.71
C ASP A 126 10.39 -12.02 -7.87
N TRP A 127 11.53 -11.34 -7.97
CA TRP A 127 12.70 -11.64 -7.13
C TRP A 127 12.40 -11.52 -5.64
N ARG A 128 11.40 -10.74 -5.24
CA ARG A 128 11.04 -10.55 -3.84
C ARG A 128 10.46 -11.81 -3.19
N GLU A 129 9.99 -12.77 -3.98
CA GLU A 129 9.53 -14.05 -3.44
C GLU A 129 10.63 -14.78 -2.69
N LEU A 130 11.88 -14.56 -3.06
CA LEU A 130 13.03 -15.13 -2.35
C LEU A 130 13.14 -14.62 -0.91
N LEU A 131 12.67 -13.40 -0.64
CA LEU A 131 12.68 -12.81 0.71
C LEU A 131 11.64 -13.45 1.61
N HIS A 132 10.48 -13.86 1.04
CA HIS A 132 9.40 -14.47 1.80
C HIS A 132 9.77 -15.83 2.36
N ASN A 133 10.69 -16.52 1.69
CA ASN A 133 11.12 -17.88 2.05
C ASN A 133 12.38 -17.90 2.90
N LYS A 134 12.95 -16.74 3.23
CA LYS A 134 14.16 -16.69 4.05
C LYS A 134 13.82 -16.80 5.54
N PRO A 135 14.58 -17.59 6.30
CA PRO A 135 14.47 -17.58 7.76
C PRO A 135 14.76 -16.18 8.31
N ARG A 136 14.07 -15.81 9.40
CA ARG A 136 14.19 -14.50 10.03
C ARG A 136 15.16 -14.55 11.21
N PHE A 137 16.40 -14.73 10.93
CA PHE A 137 17.44 -14.66 11.99
C PHE A 137 18.80 -14.40 11.41
#